data_f9b0517217fea63c29392c4356f19bb1
#
_entry.id   f9b0517217fea63c29392c4356f19bb1
#
_cell.length_a   1.000
_cell.length_b   1.000
_cell.length_c   1.000
_cell.angle_alpha   90.00
_cell.angle_beta   90.00
_cell.angle_gamma   90.00
#
_symmetry.space_group_name_H-M   'P 1'
#
loop_
_entity.id
_entity.type
_entity.pdbx_description
1 polymer ?
#
loop_
_entity_poly.entity_id
_entity_poly.type
_entity_poly.pdbx_seq_one_letter_code
_entity_poly.pdbx_strand_id
1 'polypeptide(L)'
;QVIVINAPEKEGVATPTAEEILAIRDKVAASEVTAYEDNVVKEPLIAEGTVLKGSPVKKTVEDKQLGTTEWTLANGAKVVVKPTTFKADEVRLGVVGKGGLSLLSDEEYYMGEMMPAVNSMSGVGKFSATELKKQLSGKTASVQPSVENYTSAMGGVCSPKDIETMLQLLYLNFTQPRFNKDDVDNLTKMLLAQLANAKSNPDFLMQEKVADVTYGHNPRRQMISTEIVDKFDFEQLPGIYAKLYPGANGFVFTFVGNIDPETLKPLVEKYIGSIPAARKPINYVDDKAYPVKGEVTEEFTAPMQQPKVSVNYHFSGEMPYTLKNKMALTFLTQALNSRYLVSIREEKGGTYGVRVQGSTKYIPRETYSMTISFDTNEEMADELREIVMKEIEEIAANGPKSEDIEKHREFMLKSWKNSLEQNGAWMNYIQIKYGS
;
A
#
# COMPACT_ATOMS: atom_id res chain seq x y z
N GLN A 1 17.39 -39.17 -4.97
CA GLN A 1 16.41 -38.12 -5.37
C GLN A 1 15.10 -38.43 -4.62
N VAL A 2 14.55 -37.48 -3.88
CA VAL A 2 13.25 -37.61 -3.20
C VAL A 2 12.31 -36.64 -3.90
N ILE A 3 11.13 -37.14 -4.32
CA ILE A 3 10.06 -36.30 -4.88
C ILE A 3 8.93 -36.31 -3.88
N VAL A 4 8.53 -35.16 -3.38
CA VAL A 4 7.39 -34.97 -2.48
C VAL A 4 6.35 -34.13 -3.21
N ILE A 5 5.12 -34.65 -3.29
CA ILE A 5 3.99 -33.91 -3.88
C ILE A 5 2.97 -33.68 -2.76
N ASN A 6 2.60 -32.43 -2.59
CA ASN A 6 1.53 -32.00 -1.71
C ASN A 6 0.39 -31.46 -2.58
N ALA A 7 -0.74 -32.12 -2.58
CA ALA A 7 -1.92 -31.74 -3.35
C ALA A 7 -3.15 -31.77 -2.43
N PRO A 8 -4.09 -30.83 -2.56
CA PRO A 8 -5.34 -30.86 -1.82
C PRO A 8 -6.21 -32.03 -2.31
N GLU A 9 -6.81 -32.73 -1.37
CA GLU A 9 -7.84 -33.74 -1.67
C GLU A 9 -9.13 -32.97 -2.07
N LYS A 10 -9.41 -32.95 -3.37
CA LYS A 10 -10.58 -32.24 -3.92
C LYS A 10 -11.31 -33.15 -4.89
N GLU A 11 -12.62 -33.26 -4.73
CA GLU A 11 -13.50 -34.06 -5.60
C GLU A 11 -13.37 -33.60 -7.07
N GLY A 12 -13.13 -34.55 -7.98
CA GLY A 12 -12.92 -34.28 -9.41
C GLY A 12 -11.51 -33.85 -9.82
N VAL A 13 -10.56 -33.75 -8.88
CA VAL A 13 -9.14 -33.47 -9.18
C VAL A 13 -8.33 -34.75 -8.95
N ALA A 14 -7.81 -35.34 -10.02
CA ALA A 14 -6.94 -36.51 -9.92
C ALA A 14 -5.56 -36.10 -9.39
N THR A 15 -5.13 -36.70 -8.29
CA THR A 15 -3.74 -36.60 -7.82
C THR A 15 -2.87 -37.51 -8.68
N PRO A 16 -1.75 -37.04 -9.25
CA PRO A 16 -0.89 -37.91 -10.08
C PRO A 16 -0.30 -39.05 -9.29
N THR A 17 -0.28 -40.23 -9.88
CA THR A 17 0.32 -41.41 -9.29
C THR A 17 1.85 -41.38 -9.30
N ALA A 18 2.49 -42.22 -8.48
CA ALA A 18 3.94 -42.34 -8.46
C ALA A 18 4.51 -42.73 -9.83
N GLU A 19 3.80 -43.65 -10.53
CA GLU A 19 4.18 -44.11 -11.86
C GLU A 19 4.11 -43.00 -12.91
N GLU A 20 3.06 -42.21 -12.89
CA GLU A 20 2.93 -41.05 -13.80
C GLU A 20 4.05 -40.02 -13.59
N ILE A 21 4.40 -39.74 -12.34
CA ILE A 21 5.48 -38.79 -11.99
C ILE A 21 6.84 -39.36 -12.44
N LEU A 22 7.11 -40.62 -12.21
CA LEU A 22 8.33 -41.26 -12.65
C LEU A 22 8.43 -41.30 -14.16
N ALA A 23 7.31 -41.56 -14.86
CA ALA A 23 7.26 -41.53 -16.32
C ALA A 23 7.56 -40.13 -16.89
N ILE A 24 7.03 -39.06 -16.25
CA ILE A 24 7.34 -37.66 -16.62
C ILE A 24 8.83 -37.39 -16.38
N ARG A 25 9.37 -37.76 -15.22
CA ARG A 25 10.81 -37.64 -14.93
C ARG A 25 11.68 -38.29 -15.99
N ASP A 26 11.38 -39.54 -16.32
CA ASP A 26 12.18 -40.33 -17.29
C ASP A 26 12.05 -39.76 -18.71
N LYS A 27 10.87 -39.29 -19.09
CA LYS A 27 10.64 -38.56 -20.36
C LYS A 27 11.46 -37.28 -20.42
N VAL A 28 11.48 -36.46 -19.34
CA VAL A 28 12.28 -35.24 -19.29
C VAL A 28 13.78 -35.55 -19.29
N ALA A 29 14.21 -36.58 -18.55
CA ALA A 29 15.61 -37.02 -18.53
C ALA A 29 16.12 -37.53 -19.89
N ALA A 30 15.23 -38.09 -20.71
CA ALA A 30 15.53 -38.58 -22.07
C ALA A 30 15.37 -37.48 -23.15
N SER A 31 14.83 -36.31 -22.81
CA SER A 31 14.69 -35.21 -23.75
C SER A 31 16.02 -34.49 -23.97
N GLU A 32 16.27 -34.03 -25.19
CA GLU A 32 17.38 -33.08 -25.46
C GLU A 32 17.07 -31.76 -24.75
N VAL A 33 17.85 -31.45 -23.73
CA VAL A 33 17.78 -30.16 -23.04
C VAL A 33 18.85 -29.25 -23.64
N THR A 34 18.44 -28.25 -24.39
CA THR A 34 19.35 -27.17 -24.79
C THR A 34 19.80 -26.38 -23.58
N ALA A 35 21.09 -26.02 -23.57
CA ALA A 35 21.61 -25.18 -22.49
C ALA A 35 20.82 -23.86 -22.44
N TYR A 36 20.46 -23.44 -21.23
CA TYR A 36 19.80 -22.15 -21.03
C TYR A 36 20.75 -21.04 -21.48
N GLU A 37 20.37 -20.34 -22.54
CA GLU A 37 21.08 -19.12 -22.95
C GLU A 37 20.59 -17.97 -22.09
N ASP A 38 21.46 -17.43 -21.26
CA ASP A 38 21.18 -16.27 -20.43
C ASP A 38 21.27 -14.99 -21.29
N ASN A 39 20.17 -14.62 -21.93
CA ASN A 39 20.04 -13.37 -22.67
C ASN A 39 19.99 -12.18 -21.71
N VAL A 40 21.10 -11.95 -20.98
CA VAL A 40 21.24 -10.74 -20.15
C VAL A 40 21.34 -9.54 -21.07
N VAL A 41 20.40 -8.61 -20.96
CA VAL A 41 20.51 -7.30 -21.60
C VAL A 41 21.70 -6.58 -20.98
N LYS A 42 22.81 -6.50 -21.70
CA LYS A 42 24.06 -5.85 -21.23
C LYS A 42 24.03 -4.32 -21.32
N GLU A 43 22.93 -3.76 -21.77
CA GLU A 43 22.78 -2.32 -21.92
C GLU A 43 22.51 -1.64 -20.58
N PRO A 44 23.01 -0.39 -20.37
CA PRO A 44 22.71 0.37 -19.15
C PRO A 44 21.21 0.67 -19.03
N LEU A 45 20.72 0.92 -17.80
CA LEU A 45 19.30 1.26 -17.53
C LEU A 45 18.82 2.42 -18.41
N ILE A 46 19.63 3.44 -18.56
CA ILE A 46 19.42 4.53 -19.51
C ILE A 46 20.41 4.35 -20.64
N ALA A 47 19.90 4.26 -21.87
CA ALA A 47 20.72 4.01 -23.06
C ALA A 47 21.83 5.06 -23.21
N GLU A 48 23.02 4.61 -23.62
CA GLU A 48 24.13 5.50 -23.94
C GLU A 48 23.72 6.53 -25.00
N GLY A 49 24.14 7.77 -24.81
CA GLY A 49 23.76 8.88 -25.70
C GLY A 49 22.39 9.53 -25.38
N THR A 50 21.64 8.99 -24.40
CA THR A 50 20.41 9.68 -23.93
C THR A 50 20.75 11.02 -23.32
N VAL A 51 20.24 12.11 -23.90
CA VAL A 51 20.45 13.46 -23.37
C VAL A 51 19.49 13.73 -22.24
N LEU A 52 19.96 13.67 -21.00
CA LEU A 52 19.23 14.15 -19.82
C LEU A 52 19.50 15.65 -19.69
N LYS A 53 18.47 16.49 -20.02
CA LYS A 53 18.63 17.95 -20.02
C LYS A 53 18.88 18.52 -18.63
N GLY A 54 18.35 17.86 -17.61
CA GLY A 54 18.44 18.33 -16.24
C GLY A 54 17.62 19.60 -15.99
N SER A 55 17.54 19.97 -14.73
CA SER A 55 17.00 21.25 -14.28
C SER A 55 17.73 21.66 -13.01
N PRO A 56 18.34 22.86 -12.96
CA PRO A 56 19.09 23.29 -11.79
C PRO A 56 18.16 23.62 -10.61
N VAL A 57 18.72 23.53 -9.41
CA VAL A 57 18.07 24.03 -8.19
C VAL A 57 17.95 25.56 -8.28
N LYS A 58 16.74 26.08 -8.18
CA LYS A 58 16.42 27.53 -8.20
C LYS A 58 16.30 28.10 -6.80
N LYS A 59 15.88 27.29 -5.84
CA LYS A 59 15.67 27.72 -4.46
C LYS A 59 16.11 26.61 -3.50
N THR A 60 16.78 27.02 -2.43
CA THR A 60 17.15 26.15 -1.31
C THR A 60 16.58 26.74 -0.03
N VAL A 61 15.95 25.91 0.80
CA VAL A 61 15.42 26.26 2.12
C VAL A 61 15.92 25.23 3.12
N GLU A 62 16.49 25.68 4.21
CA GLU A 62 16.92 24.82 5.31
C GLU A 62 15.93 24.90 6.47
N ASP A 63 15.49 23.76 6.96
CA ASP A 63 14.74 23.63 8.20
C ASP A 63 15.68 23.06 9.27
N LYS A 64 16.23 23.94 10.10
CA LYS A 64 17.17 23.55 11.16
C LYS A 64 16.52 22.70 12.25
N GLN A 65 15.21 22.86 12.48
CA GLN A 65 14.48 22.10 13.49
C GLN A 65 14.31 20.65 13.08
N LEU A 66 13.99 20.41 11.81
CA LEU A 66 13.87 19.07 11.25
C LEU A 66 15.19 18.53 10.73
N GLY A 67 16.20 19.37 10.55
CA GLY A 67 17.48 19.02 9.90
C GLY A 67 17.24 18.57 8.45
N THR A 68 16.39 19.29 7.72
CA THR A 68 16.09 19.01 6.31
C THR A 68 16.49 20.17 5.42
N THR A 69 16.87 19.82 4.19
CA THR A 69 17.11 20.79 3.12
C THR A 69 16.05 20.58 2.02
N GLU A 70 15.32 21.61 1.66
CA GLU A 70 14.36 21.60 0.55
C GLU A 70 14.98 22.30 -0.67
N TRP A 71 14.92 21.64 -1.82
CA TRP A 71 15.29 22.18 -3.13
C TRP A 71 14.05 22.31 -4.00
N THR A 72 13.91 23.44 -4.67
CA THR A 72 12.95 23.61 -5.76
C THR A 72 13.72 23.70 -7.09
N LEU A 73 13.46 22.76 -7.99
CA LEU A 73 14.12 22.67 -9.29
C LEU A 73 13.42 23.59 -10.32
N ALA A 74 14.12 23.88 -11.43
CA ALA A 74 13.58 24.72 -12.49
C ALA A 74 12.37 24.09 -13.22
N ASN A 75 12.23 22.75 -13.23
CA ASN A 75 11.05 22.05 -13.72
C ASN A 75 9.88 22.03 -12.72
N GLY A 76 10.02 22.66 -11.56
CA GLY A 76 9.00 22.76 -10.52
C GLY A 76 8.98 21.61 -9.51
N ALA A 77 9.84 20.60 -9.66
CA ALA A 77 9.96 19.52 -8.68
C ALA A 77 10.44 20.06 -7.34
N LYS A 78 9.87 19.56 -6.25
CA LYS A 78 10.32 19.79 -4.88
C LYS A 78 11.04 18.57 -4.35
N VAL A 79 12.24 18.77 -3.81
CA VAL A 79 13.07 17.70 -3.26
C VAL A 79 13.42 18.03 -1.82
N VAL A 80 13.12 17.14 -0.89
CA VAL A 80 13.42 17.28 0.54
C VAL A 80 14.46 16.23 0.93
N VAL A 81 15.54 16.67 1.52
CA VAL A 81 16.67 15.79 1.92
C VAL A 81 16.83 15.83 3.43
N LYS A 82 16.82 14.67 4.06
CA LYS A 82 17.09 14.45 5.48
C LYS A 82 18.28 13.51 5.64
N PRO A 83 19.51 14.01 5.77
CA PRO A 83 20.66 13.19 6.12
C PRO A 83 20.49 12.57 7.51
N THR A 84 20.81 11.29 7.65
CA THR A 84 20.83 10.57 8.91
C THR A 84 22.00 9.59 8.97
N THR A 85 22.35 9.16 10.17
CA THR A 85 23.40 8.15 10.43
C THR A 85 22.83 6.87 11.05
N PHE A 86 21.51 6.68 11.02
CA PHE A 86 20.84 5.56 11.71
C PHE A 86 21.20 4.20 11.11
N LYS A 87 21.37 4.16 9.78
CA LYS A 87 21.82 2.97 9.04
C LYS A 87 22.81 3.39 7.97
N ALA A 88 24.00 2.80 8.02
CA ALA A 88 25.10 3.13 7.11
C ALA A 88 24.83 2.74 5.64
N ASP A 89 23.97 1.76 5.41
CA ASP A 89 23.69 1.12 4.11
C ASP A 89 22.29 1.41 3.56
N GLU A 90 21.57 2.39 4.14
CA GLU A 90 20.19 2.68 3.74
C GLU A 90 20.01 4.15 3.34
N VAL A 91 19.44 4.32 2.15
CA VAL A 91 18.82 5.56 1.66
C VAL A 91 17.41 5.22 1.21
N ARG A 92 16.42 5.92 1.75
CA ARG A 92 15.02 5.81 1.38
C ARG A 92 14.59 6.96 0.49
N LEU A 93 13.84 6.63 -0.54
CA LEU A 93 13.14 7.55 -1.42
C LEU A 93 11.64 7.43 -1.17
N GLY A 94 10.97 8.55 -0.98
CA GLY A 94 9.52 8.64 -0.99
C GLY A 94 9.09 9.77 -1.94
N VAL A 95 8.20 9.46 -2.86
CA VAL A 95 7.65 10.41 -3.82
C VAL A 95 6.14 10.43 -3.62
N VAL A 96 5.57 11.61 -3.39
CA VAL A 96 4.13 11.76 -3.16
C VAL A 96 3.59 12.93 -3.96
N GLY A 97 2.50 12.71 -4.68
CA GLY A 97 1.75 13.72 -5.40
C GLY A 97 0.25 13.60 -5.10
N LYS A 98 -0.47 14.72 -5.21
CA LYS A 98 -1.94 14.76 -5.06
C LYS A 98 -2.61 14.16 -6.29
N GLY A 99 -3.83 13.66 -6.12
CA GLY A 99 -4.66 13.15 -7.21
C GLY A 99 -5.05 11.69 -7.00
N GLY A 100 -4.15 10.76 -7.27
CA GLY A 100 -4.42 9.32 -7.13
C GLY A 100 -5.61 8.84 -7.96
N LEU A 101 -6.28 7.80 -7.48
CA LEU A 101 -7.44 7.21 -8.16
C LEU A 101 -8.60 8.19 -8.33
N SER A 102 -8.66 9.29 -7.56
CA SER A 102 -9.68 10.31 -7.71
C SER A 102 -9.68 11.04 -9.06
N LEU A 103 -8.57 10.96 -9.80
CA LEU A 103 -8.43 11.54 -11.15
C LEU A 103 -9.03 10.66 -12.26
N LEU A 104 -9.38 9.43 -11.93
CA LEU A 104 -9.84 8.43 -12.88
C LEU A 104 -11.38 8.42 -12.93
N SER A 105 -11.92 7.95 -14.06
CA SER A 105 -13.36 7.65 -14.17
C SER A 105 -13.69 6.37 -13.38
N ASP A 106 -14.98 6.06 -13.21
CA ASP A 106 -15.41 4.85 -12.52
C ASP A 106 -14.95 3.58 -13.27
N GLU A 107 -14.90 3.63 -14.61
CA GLU A 107 -14.41 2.54 -15.45
C GLU A 107 -12.90 2.33 -15.32
N GLU A 108 -12.14 3.40 -15.12
CA GLU A 108 -10.67 3.36 -14.99
C GLU A 108 -10.22 3.04 -13.56
N TYR A 109 -11.09 3.18 -12.56
CA TYR A 109 -10.74 3.16 -11.14
C TYR A 109 -9.97 1.90 -10.74
N TYR A 110 -10.53 0.72 -11.00
CA TYR A 110 -9.92 -0.55 -10.61
C TYR A 110 -8.69 -0.92 -11.46
N MET A 111 -8.63 -0.50 -12.72
CA MET A 111 -7.40 -0.61 -13.51
C MET A 111 -6.29 0.26 -12.92
N GLY A 112 -6.64 1.46 -12.45
CA GLY A 112 -5.71 2.33 -11.71
C GLY A 112 -5.23 1.72 -10.41
N GLU A 113 -6.12 1.07 -9.65
CA GLU A 113 -5.77 0.35 -8.41
C GLU A 113 -4.80 -0.81 -8.66
N MET A 114 -4.96 -1.50 -9.80
CA MET A 114 -4.07 -2.59 -10.22
C MET A 114 -2.74 -2.11 -10.83
N MET A 115 -2.60 -0.82 -11.13
CA MET A 115 -1.42 -0.28 -11.80
C MET A 115 -0.07 -0.64 -11.15
N PRO A 116 0.09 -0.60 -9.81
CA PRO A 116 1.34 -1.03 -9.18
C PRO A 116 1.70 -2.49 -9.47
N ALA A 117 0.71 -3.39 -9.51
CA ALA A 117 0.92 -4.79 -9.86
C ALA A 117 1.30 -4.97 -11.33
N VAL A 118 0.64 -4.25 -12.24
CA VAL A 118 0.97 -4.23 -13.67
C VAL A 118 2.41 -3.78 -13.88
N ASN A 119 2.83 -2.69 -13.27
CA ASN A 119 4.21 -2.20 -13.38
C ASN A 119 5.24 -3.19 -12.83
N SER A 120 4.94 -3.80 -11.68
CA SER A 120 5.83 -4.79 -11.06
C SER A 120 6.05 -6.01 -11.97
N MET A 121 5.03 -6.46 -12.70
CA MET A 121 5.11 -7.60 -13.59
C MET A 121 5.72 -7.25 -14.95
N SER A 122 5.40 -6.07 -15.48
CA SER A 122 5.86 -5.64 -16.80
C SER A 122 7.30 -5.14 -16.83
N GLY A 123 7.84 -4.68 -15.69
CA GLY A 123 9.15 -4.07 -15.62
C GLY A 123 9.14 -2.57 -15.95
N VAL A 124 10.25 -2.01 -16.45
CA VAL A 124 10.38 -0.57 -16.72
C VAL A 124 11.31 -0.29 -17.91
N GLY A 125 11.03 0.74 -18.66
CA GLY A 125 11.78 1.10 -19.86
C GLY A 125 11.75 -0.05 -20.88
N LYS A 126 12.91 -0.48 -21.32
CA LYS A 126 13.06 -1.63 -22.23
C LYS A 126 13.18 -2.98 -21.52
N PHE A 127 13.31 -2.98 -20.18
CA PHE A 127 13.56 -4.19 -19.40
C PHE A 127 12.24 -4.80 -18.91
N SER A 128 12.01 -6.07 -19.19
CA SER A 128 11.03 -6.88 -18.48
C SER A 128 11.40 -7.00 -16.99
N ALA A 129 10.48 -7.42 -16.14
CA ALA A 129 10.76 -7.61 -14.71
C ALA A 129 11.94 -8.57 -14.47
N THR A 130 12.05 -9.65 -15.28
CA THR A 130 13.14 -10.62 -15.18
C THR A 130 14.47 -10.02 -15.61
N GLU A 131 14.52 -9.30 -16.74
CA GLU A 131 15.71 -8.62 -17.21
C GLU A 131 16.17 -7.53 -16.27
N LEU A 132 15.21 -6.75 -15.69
CA LEU A 132 15.49 -5.74 -14.71
C LEU A 132 16.12 -6.33 -13.45
N LYS A 133 15.61 -7.46 -12.96
CA LYS A 133 16.16 -8.18 -11.81
C LYS A 133 17.60 -8.63 -12.07
N LYS A 134 17.89 -9.12 -13.26
CA LYS A 134 19.27 -9.51 -13.68
C LYS A 134 20.18 -8.29 -13.79
N GLN A 135 19.69 -7.19 -14.39
CA GLN A 135 20.41 -5.92 -14.55
C GLN A 135 20.81 -5.30 -13.20
N LEU A 136 19.97 -5.48 -12.18
CA LEU A 136 20.19 -5.00 -10.83
C LEU A 136 20.95 -6.00 -9.93
N SER A 137 21.40 -7.12 -10.48
CA SER A 137 22.19 -8.10 -9.71
C SER A 137 23.46 -7.45 -9.13
N GLY A 138 23.66 -7.63 -7.83
CA GLY A 138 24.78 -7.00 -7.08
C GLY A 138 24.58 -5.53 -6.71
N LYS A 139 23.42 -4.93 -7.06
CA LYS A 139 23.01 -3.60 -6.64
C LYS A 139 21.87 -3.67 -5.63
N THR A 140 21.86 -2.74 -4.70
CA THR A 140 20.76 -2.55 -3.76
C THR A 140 20.04 -1.27 -4.16
N ALA A 141 19.08 -1.38 -5.08
CA ALA A 141 18.26 -0.25 -5.53
C ALA A 141 16.89 -0.75 -6.00
N SER A 142 15.83 -0.07 -5.57
CA SER A 142 14.48 -0.32 -6.00
C SER A 142 13.67 0.96 -6.07
N VAL A 143 12.70 1.03 -6.98
CA VAL A 143 11.65 2.03 -7.03
C VAL A 143 10.36 1.34 -7.47
N GLN A 144 9.29 1.51 -6.69
CA GLN A 144 7.98 0.92 -6.97
C GLN A 144 6.91 2.00 -6.94
N PRO A 145 6.09 2.14 -7.99
CA PRO A 145 4.90 2.96 -7.97
C PRO A 145 3.87 2.43 -6.98
N SER A 146 3.10 3.33 -6.39
CA SER A 146 1.92 3.02 -5.59
C SER A 146 0.86 4.09 -5.79
N VAL A 147 -0.40 3.74 -5.58
CA VAL A 147 -1.52 4.64 -5.75
C VAL A 147 -2.53 4.43 -4.63
N GLU A 148 -3.05 5.53 -4.13
CA GLU A 148 -4.12 5.59 -3.15
C GLU A 148 -5.29 6.41 -3.73
N ASN A 149 -6.40 6.47 -3.02
CA ASN A 149 -7.58 7.18 -3.51
C ASN A 149 -7.29 8.63 -3.94
N TYR A 150 -6.45 9.35 -3.19
CA TYR A 150 -6.20 10.79 -3.38
C TYR A 150 -4.73 11.14 -3.58
N THR A 151 -3.85 10.15 -3.62
CA THR A 151 -2.42 10.34 -3.82
C THR A 151 -1.83 9.32 -4.77
N SER A 152 -0.92 9.77 -5.63
CA SER A 152 0.00 8.90 -6.37
C SER A 152 1.36 8.95 -5.71
N ALA A 153 2.04 7.84 -5.59
CA ALA A 153 3.32 7.79 -4.91
C ALA A 153 4.30 6.82 -5.58
N MET A 154 5.58 6.97 -5.26
CA MET A 154 6.61 5.97 -5.52
C MET A 154 7.47 5.83 -4.27
N GLY A 155 7.80 4.60 -3.92
CA GLY A 155 8.72 4.28 -2.84
C GLY A 155 9.98 3.62 -3.36
N GLY A 156 11.14 3.95 -2.77
CA GLY A 156 12.40 3.33 -3.13
C GLY A 156 13.34 3.17 -1.93
N VAL A 157 14.24 2.21 -2.05
CA VAL A 157 15.34 2.00 -1.09
C VAL A 157 16.59 1.64 -1.87
N CYS A 158 17.72 2.19 -1.46
CA CYS A 158 19.01 1.82 -2.02
C CYS A 158 20.12 1.88 -0.96
N SER A 159 21.27 1.30 -1.29
CA SER A 159 22.53 1.61 -0.59
C SER A 159 23.08 2.96 -1.06
N PRO A 160 23.89 3.67 -0.25
CA PRO A 160 24.50 4.95 -0.66
C PRO A 160 25.24 4.90 -2.00
N LYS A 161 25.95 3.81 -2.29
CA LYS A 161 26.68 3.61 -3.55
C LYS A 161 25.76 3.44 -4.79
N ASP A 162 24.49 3.06 -4.57
CA ASP A 162 23.53 2.74 -5.64
C ASP A 162 22.47 3.85 -5.82
N ILE A 163 22.66 5.05 -5.23
CA ILE A 163 21.74 6.19 -5.33
C ILE A 163 21.47 6.55 -6.80
N GLU A 164 22.52 6.59 -7.64
CA GLU A 164 22.34 6.91 -9.06
C GLU A 164 21.47 5.87 -9.77
N THR A 165 21.63 4.58 -9.45
CA THR A 165 20.77 3.50 -9.98
C THR A 165 19.30 3.71 -9.56
N MET A 166 19.05 4.07 -8.30
CA MET A 166 17.69 4.37 -7.83
C MET A 166 17.08 5.57 -8.58
N LEU A 167 17.87 6.61 -8.83
CA LEU A 167 17.40 7.79 -9.59
C LEU A 167 17.17 7.47 -11.07
N GLN A 168 17.95 6.57 -11.68
CA GLN A 168 17.67 6.06 -13.03
C GLN A 168 16.34 5.29 -13.08
N LEU A 169 16.08 4.41 -12.11
CA LEU A 169 14.80 3.71 -11.99
C LEU A 169 13.64 4.69 -11.79
N LEU A 170 13.81 5.70 -10.95
CA LEU A 170 12.81 6.75 -10.74
C LEU A 170 12.49 7.49 -12.05
N TYR A 171 13.51 7.93 -12.76
CA TYR A 171 13.37 8.60 -14.05
C TYR A 171 12.63 7.73 -15.06
N LEU A 172 12.99 6.45 -15.17
CA LEU A 172 12.32 5.53 -16.09
C LEU A 172 10.86 5.29 -15.72
N ASN A 173 10.53 5.16 -14.42
CA ASN A 173 9.14 5.02 -13.99
C ASN A 173 8.28 6.23 -14.40
N PHE A 174 8.81 7.46 -14.33
CA PHE A 174 8.08 8.65 -14.78
C PHE A 174 7.98 8.79 -16.30
N THR A 175 9.02 8.37 -17.04
CA THR A 175 9.16 8.72 -18.45
C THR A 175 8.97 7.55 -19.41
N GLN A 176 9.19 6.32 -18.96
CA GLN A 176 9.15 5.11 -19.76
C GLN A 176 8.51 3.94 -18.98
N PRO A 177 7.27 4.11 -18.46
CA PRO A 177 6.56 2.99 -17.85
C PRO A 177 6.36 1.90 -18.93
N ARG A 178 6.46 0.64 -18.50
CA ARG A 178 6.31 -0.48 -19.41
C ARG A 178 4.99 -1.20 -19.16
N PHE A 179 4.29 -1.52 -20.23
CA PHE A 179 3.09 -2.34 -20.24
C PHE A 179 3.30 -3.49 -21.22
N ASN A 180 3.22 -4.71 -20.74
CA ASN A 180 3.32 -5.89 -21.59
C ASN A 180 2.00 -6.64 -21.51
N LYS A 181 1.41 -6.93 -22.69
CA LYS A 181 0.07 -7.53 -22.75
C LYS A 181 0.04 -8.93 -22.12
N ASP A 182 1.04 -9.76 -22.39
CA ASP A 182 1.07 -11.12 -21.85
C ASP A 182 1.19 -11.12 -20.32
N ASP A 183 1.96 -10.18 -19.74
CA ASP A 183 2.10 -10.01 -18.31
C ASP A 183 0.77 -9.58 -17.67
N VAL A 184 0.04 -8.65 -18.31
CA VAL A 184 -1.28 -8.20 -17.86
C VAL A 184 -2.32 -9.31 -17.98
N ASP A 185 -2.33 -10.06 -19.09
CA ASP A 185 -3.21 -11.20 -19.30
C ASP A 185 -2.95 -12.29 -18.22
N ASN A 186 -1.69 -12.51 -17.84
CA ASN A 186 -1.34 -13.44 -16.77
C ASN A 186 -1.79 -12.93 -15.40
N LEU A 187 -1.59 -11.64 -15.10
CA LEU A 187 -2.09 -11.01 -13.88
C LEU A 187 -3.61 -11.14 -13.78
N THR A 188 -4.32 -10.85 -14.86
CA THR A 188 -5.78 -10.98 -14.95
C THR A 188 -6.24 -12.41 -14.66
N LYS A 189 -5.61 -13.41 -15.30
CA LYS A 189 -5.93 -14.83 -15.04
C LYS A 189 -5.68 -15.25 -13.60
N MET A 190 -4.56 -14.81 -13.00
CA MET A 190 -4.26 -15.07 -11.60
C MET A 190 -5.31 -14.44 -10.68
N LEU A 191 -5.70 -13.18 -10.95
CA LEU A 191 -6.71 -12.47 -10.18
C LEU A 191 -8.08 -13.14 -10.27
N LEU A 192 -8.53 -13.53 -11.47
CA LEU A 192 -9.77 -14.26 -11.67
C LEU A 192 -9.79 -15.60 -10.92
N ALA A 193 -8.69 -16.36 -10.96
CA ALA A 193 -8.56 -17.61 -10.21
C ALA A 193 -8.60 -17.38 -8.70
N GLN A 194 -7.97 -16.32 -8.21
CA GLN A 194 -7.98 -15.94 -6.80
C GLN A 194 -9.38 -15.53 -6.35
N LEU A 195 -10.09 -14.71 -7.14
CA LEU A 195 -11.45 -14.27 -6.84
C LEU A 195 -12.45 -15.44 -6.84
N ALA A 196 -12.32 -16.38 -7.77
CA ALA A 196 -13.16 -17.58 -7.80
C ALA A 196 -13.03 -18.41 -6.52
N ASN A 197 -11.81 -18.53 -5.98
CA ASN A 197 -11.56 -19.20 -4.70
C ASN A 197 -11.98 -18.36 -3.49
N ALA A 198 -11.84 -17.05 -3.56
CA ALA A 198 -12.16 -16.14 -2.46
C ALA A 198 -13.66 -16.16 -2.11
N LYS A 199 -14.55 -16.29 -3.10
CA LYS A 199 -16.02 -16.39 -2.88
C LYS A 199 -16.46 -17.58 -2.04
N SER A 200 -15.62 -18.60 -1.87
CA SER A 200 -15.86 -19.71 -0.95
C SER A 200 -15.36 -19.46 0.48
N ASN A 201 -14.69 -18.32 0.72
CA ASN A 201 -14.16 -17.95 2.03
C ASN A 201 -15.16 -17.02 2.75
N PRO A 202 -15.73 -17.42 3.91
CA PRO A 202 -16.66 -16.58 4.68
C PRO A 202 -16.07 -15.22 5.10
N ASP A 203 -14.77 -15.16 5.41
CA ASP A 203 -14.12 -13.92 5.81
C ASP A 203 -14.02 -12.91 4.62
N PHE A 204 -13.87 -13.41 3.40
CA PHE A 204 -13.92 -12.58 2.20
C PHE A 204 -15.33 -12.02 1.97
N LEU A 205 -16.36 -12.87 2.10
CA LEU A 205 -17.75 -12.44 1.99
C LEU A 205 -18.10 -11.41 3.05
N MET A 206 -17.59 -11.55 4.27
CA MET A 206 -17.75 -10.56 5.33
C MET A 206 -17.12 -9.20 4.96
N GLN A 207 -15.90 -9.20 4.42
CA GLN A 207 -15.23 -7.98 3.99
C GLN A 207 -15.98 -7.29 2.83
N GLU A 208 -16.46 -8.07 1.85
CA GLU A 208 -17.27 -7.57 0.75
C GLU A 208 -18.54 -6.89 1.27
N LYS A 209 -19.25 -7.57 2.20
CA LYS A 209 -20.48 -7.04 2.79
C LYS A 209 -20.22 -5.78 3.62
N VAL A 210 -19.17 -5.76 4.43
CA VAL A 210 -18.79 -4.58 5.22
C VAL A 210 -18.47 -3.38 4.30
N ALA A 211 -17.73 -3.59 3.21
CA ALA A 211 -17.42 -2.51 2.27
C ALA A 211 -18.69 -1.97 1.60
N ASP A 212 -19.55 -2.87 1.15
CA ASP A 212 -20.80 -2.56 0.45
C ASP A 212 -21.77 -1.77 1.33
N VAL A 213 -22.02 -2.26 2.55
CA VAL A 213 -22.92 -1.60 3.52
C VAL A 213 -22.34 -0.26 4.00
N THR A 214 -21.04 -0.23 4.29
CA THR A 214 -20.40 1.00 4.79
C THR A 214 -20.50 2.15 3.80
N TYR A 215 -20.39 1.87 2.50
CA TYR A 215 -20.37 2.91 1.47
C TYR A 215 -21.62 2.94 0.58
N GLY A 216 -22.71 2.23 0.95
CA GLY A 216 -23.98 2.28 0.25
C GLY A 216 -23.86 1.85 -1.22
N HIS A 217 -23.19 0.74 -1.47
CA HIS A 217 -22.95 0.19 -2.81
C HIS A 217 -22.18 1.13 -3.76
N ASN A 218 -21.34 2.02 -3.22
CA ASN A 218 -20.55 2.93 -4.04
C ASN A 218 -19.58 2.16 -4.94
N PRO A 219 -19.59 2.36 -6.28
CA PRO A 219 -18.79 1.57 -7.21
C PRO A 219 -17.27 1.66 -6.97
N ARG A 220 -16.78 2.74 -6.34
CA ARG A 220 -15.35 2.92 -6.02
C ARG A 220 -14.95 2.37 -4.65
N ARG A 221 -15.86 1.73 -3.93
CA ARG A 221 -15.61 1.18 -2.58
C ARG A 221 -16.03 -0.28 -2.46
N GLN A 222 -16.45 -0.88 -3.55
CA GLN A 222 -16.70 -2.32 -3.63
C GLN A 222 -15.38 -3.07 -3.65
N MET A 223 -15.38 -4.32 -3.24
CA MET A 223 -14.24 -5.20 -3.49
C MET A 223 -14.20 -5.55 -4.98
N ILE A 224 -12.98 -5.71 -5.51
CA ILE A 224 -12.80 -6.14 -6.89
C ILE A 224 -13.51 -7.48 -7.14
N SER A 225 -14.24 -7.57 -8.24
CA SER A 225 -15.02 -8.76 -8.63
C SER A 225 -14.63 -9.26 -10.03
N THR A 226 -15.07 -10.45 -10.38
CA THR A 226 -14.83 -11.01 -11.72
C THR A 226 -15.44 -10.11 -12.80
N GLU A 227 -16.64 -9.56 -12.56
CA GLU A 227 -17.35 -8.68 -13.48
C GLU A 227 -16.60 -7.33 -13.69
N ILE A 228 -15.84 -6.88 -12.68
CA ILE A 228 -14.97 -5.70 -12.79
C ILE A 228 -13.73 -6.05 -13.62
N VAL A 229 -13.09 -7.18 -13.33
CA VAL A 229 -11.88 -7.63 -14.02
C VAL A 229 -12.14 -7.91 -15.50
N ASP A 230 -13.29 -8.48 -15.84
CA ASP A 230 -13.69 -8.76 -17.23
C ASP A 230 -13.83 -7.49 -18.10
N LYS A 231 -13.93 -6.32 -17.48
CA LYS A 231 -13.99 -5.01 -18.17
C LYS A 231 -12.65 -4.34 -18.35
N PHE A 232 -11.55 -4.97 -17.90
CA PHE A 232 -10.22 -4.38 -18.01
C PHE A 232 -9.79 -4.30 -19.48
N ASP A 233 -9.33 -3.10 -19.87
CA ASP A 233 -8.86 -2.82 -21.21
C ASP A 233 -7.38 -2.41 -21.19
N PHE A 234 -6.54 -3.27 -21.72
CA PHE A 234 -5.09 -3.06 -21.79
C PHE A 234 -4.71 -1.73 -22.47
N GLU A 235 -5.44 -1.32 -23.52
CA GLU A 235 -5.12 -0.11 -24.29
C GLU A 235 -5.29 1.18 -23.46
N GLN A 236 -6.02 1.14 -22.36
CA GLN A 236 -6.22 2.28 -21.47
C GLN A 236 -5.07 2.49 -20.47
N LEU A 237 -4.26 1.46 -20.20
CA LEU A 237 -3.23 1.51 -19.16
C LEU A 237 -2.23 2.67 -19.32
N PRO A 238 -1.69 2.97 -20.51
CA PRO A 238 -0.79 4.12 -20.69
C PRO A 238 -1.46 5.46 -20.35
N GLY A 239 -2.73 5.62 -20.72
CA GLY A 239 -3.53 6.81 -20.41
C GLY A 239 -3.80 6.97 -18.92
N ILE A 240 -4.13 5.88 -18.24
CA ILE A 240 -4.34 5.84 -16.79
C ILE A 240 -3.05 6.20 -16.07
N TYR A 241 -1.91 5.60 -16.46
CA TYR A 241 -0.61 5.91 -15.86
C TYR A 241 -0.24 7.38 -16.02
N ALA A 242 -0.46 7.96 -17.19
CA ALA A 242 -0.18 9.37 -17.45
C ALA A 242 -1.05 10.33 -16.60
N LYS A 243 -2.26 9.90 -16.21
CA LYS A 243 -3.09 10.66 -15.25
C LYS A 243 -2.55 10.56 -13.83
N LEU A 244 -2.05 9.39 -13.43
CA LEU A 244 -1.51 9.13 -12.09
C LEU A 244 -0.12 9.76 -11.87
N TYR A 245 0.74 9.78 -12.90
CA TYR A 245 2.13 10.27 -12.82
C TYR A 245 2.43 11.31 -13.92
N PRO A 246 1.75 12.45 -13.95
CA PRO A 246 1.76 13.38 -15.09
C PRO A 246 3.03 14.23 -15.21
N GLY A 247 3.91 14.27 -14.20
CA GLY A 247 5.16 15.00 -14.27
C GLY A 247 5.70 15.45 -12.92
N ALA A 248 6.96 15.90 -12.89
CA ALA A 248 7.74 16.14 -11.68
C ALA A 248 7.17 17.22 -10.73
N ASN A 249 6.61 18.30 -11.27
CA ASN A 249 6.13 19.45 -10.49
C ASN A 249 4.85 19.18 -9.67
N GLY A 250 4.22 18.02 -9.86
CA GLY A 250 3.09 17.54 -9.06
C GLY A 250 3.50 16.73 -7.82
N PHE A 251 4.81 16.50 -7.65
CA PHE A 251 5.30 15.59 -6.62
C PHE A 251 6.34 16.23 -5.72
N VAL A 252 6.39 15.76 -4.49
CA VAL A 252 7.47 15.99 -3.53
C VAL A 252 8.32 14.73 -3.45
N PHE A 253 9.61 14.87 -3.72
CA PHE A 253 10.62 13.82 -3.68
C PHE A 253 11.37 13.92 -2.36
N THR A 254 11.27 12.92 -1.51
CA THR A 254 11.89 12.93 -0.17
C THR A 254 12.98 11.88 -0.10
N PHE A 255 14.17 12.29 0.34
CA PHE A 255 15.30 11.39 0.61
C PHE A 255 15.63 11.40 2.10
N VAL A 256 15.72 10.21 2.71
CA VAL A 256 16.09 10.04 4.13
C VAL A 256 17.10 8.92 4.24
N GLY A 257 18.22 9.17 4.90
CA GLY A 257 19.21 8.14 5.14
C GLY A 257 20.66 8.64 5.12
N ASN A 258 21.58 7.72 4.89
CA ASN A 258 23.01 8.02 4.81
C ASN A 258 23.35 8.68 3.46
N ILE A 259 23.13 9.99 3.40
CA ILE A 259 23.23 10.81 2.20
C ILE A 259 24.06 12.03 2.49
N ASP A 260 25.00 12.35 1.58
CA ASP A 260 25.60 13.66 1.50
C ASP A 260 24.80 14.53 0.49
N PRO A 261 24.19 15.64 0.93
CA PRO A 261 23.43 16.52 0.05
C PRO A 261 24.25 17.10 -1.12
N GLU A 262 25.53 17.33 -0.94
CA GLU A 262 26.39 17.91 -1.99
C GLU A 262 26.62 16.91 -3.14
N THR A 263 26.74 15.63 -2.82
CA THR A 263 26.88 14.57 -3.82
C THR A 263 25.54 14.18 -4.45
N LEU A 264 24.44 14.29 -3.69
CA LEU A 264 23.09 14.00 -4.18
C LEU A 264 22.57 15.07 -5.15
N LYS A 265 22.86 16.37 -4.88
CA LYS A 265 22.30 17.49 -5.63
C LYS A 265 22.50 17.41 -7.15
N PRO A 266 23.73 17.18 -7.69
CA PRO A 266 23.92 17.06 -9.13
C PRO A 266 23.16 15.87 -9.75
N LEU A 267 22.98 14.77 -9.02
CA LEU A 267 22.20 13.63 -9.47
C LEU A 267 20.70 13.95 -9.52
N VAL A 268 20.20 14.67 -8.53
CA VAL A 268 18.81 15.18 -8.50
C VAL A 268 18.57 16.14 -9.68
N GLU A 269 19.46 17.10 -9.91
CA GLU A 269 19.37 18.02 -11.04
C GLU A 269 19.40 17.29 -12.39
N LYS A 270 20.19 16.23 -12.51
CA LYS A 270 20.29 15.41 -13.72
C LYS A 270 19.03 14.57 -13.93
N TYR A 271 18.62 13.74 -12.97
CA TYR A 271 17.56 12.75 -13.15
C TYR A 271 16.16 13.31 -12.87
N ILE A 272 15.90 13.84 -11.68
CA ILE A 272 14.59 14.44 -11.34
C ILE A 272 14.36 15.69 -12.17
N GLY A 273 15.43 16.47 -12.39
CA GLY A 273 15.39 17.64 -13.27
C GLY A 273 15.07 17.35 -14.73
N SER A 274 15.28 16.11 -15.19
CA SER A 274 14.93 15.67 -16.55
C SER A 274 13.52 15.07 -16.67
N ILE A 275 12.82 14.84 -15.57
CA ILE A 275 11.41 14.45 -15.62
C ILE A 275 10.59 15.64 -16.12
N PRO A 276 9.74 15.47 -17.16
CA PRO A 276 8.89 16.55 -17.66
C PRO A 276 8.00 17.15 -16.57
N ALA A 277 7.71 18.42 -16.67
CA ALA A 277 6.71 19.06 -15.82
C ALA A 277 5.30 18.74 -16.31
N ALA A 278 4.36 18.51 -15.41
CA ALA A 278 2.95 18.40 -15.75
C ALA A 278 2.44 19.72 -16.33
N ARG A 279 1.59 19.65 -17.34
CA ARG A 279 1.05 20.84 -18.05
C ARG A 279 0.07 21.63 -17.20
N LYS A 280 -0.58 21.00 -16.22
CA LYS A 280 -1.58 21.62 -15.34
C LYS A 280 -1.26 21.27 -13.89
N PRO A 281 -1.62 22.15 -12.94
CA PRO A 281 -1.58 21.81 -11.52
C PRO A 281 -2.41 20.54 -11.24
N ILE A 282 -1.85 19.67 -10.42
CA ILE A 282 -2.49 18.42 -10.04
C ILE A 282 -3.06 18.58 -8.64
N ASN A 283 -4.32 18.21 -8.48
CA ASN A 283 -4.97 18.12 -7.18
C ASN A 283 -5.94 16.94 -7.19
N TYR A 284 -6.33 16.46 -6.03
CA TYR A 284 -7.35 15.42 -5.93
C TYR A 284 -8.74 15.98 -6.27
N VAL A 285 -9.62 15.09 -6.69
CA VAL A 285 -11.05 15.33 -6.88
C VAL A 285 -11.79 14.59 -5.76
N ASP A 286 -12.71 15.28 -5.08
CA ASP A 286 -13.58 14.63 -4.10
C ASP A 286 -14.55 13.68 -4.84
N ASP A 287 -14.31 12.37 -4.75
CA ASP A 287 -15.09 11.33 -5.41
C ASP A 287 -16.45 11.07 -4.75
N LYS A 288 -16.74 11.75 -3.64
CA LYS A 288 -17.99 11.63 -2.88
C LYS A 288 -18.30 10.23 -2.33
N ALA A 289 -17.32 9.35 -2.33
CA ALA A 289 -17.45 7.99 -1.80
C ALA A 289 -17.29 7.99 -0.28
N TYR A 290 -18.32 8.46 0.42
CA TYR A 290 -18.35 8.57 1.88
C TYR A 290 -19.13 7.42 2.51
N PRO A 291 -18.84 7.08 3.77
CA PRO A 291 -19.69 6.19 4.54
C PRO A 291 -21.13 6.70 4.62
N VAL A 292 -22.09 5.79 4.62
CA VAL A 292 -23.51 6.08 4.80
C VAL A 292 -23.75 6.80 6.12
N LYS A 293 -24.79 7.64 6.15
CA LYS A 293 -25.18 8.36 7.36
C LYS A 293 -26.28 7.58 8.10
N GLY A 294 -26.30 7.73 9.42
CA GLY A 294 -27.28 7.09 10.28
C GLY A 294 -26.83 5.69 10.70
N GLU A 295 -27.74 4.95 11.28
CA GLU A 295 -27.54 3.59 11.75
C GLU A 295 -28.02 2.60 10.67
N VAL A 296 -27.15 1.67 10.32
CA VAL A 296 -27.45 0.59 9.37
C VAL A 296 -27.04 -0.72 10.03
N THR A 297 -27.95 -1.69 10.06
CA THR A 297 -27.70 -3.05 10.50
C THR A 297 -27.92 -4.00 9.34
N GLU A 298 -26.99 -4.90 9.11
CA GLU A 298 -27.07 -5.93 8.09
C GLU A 298 -26.64 -7.27 8.67
N GLU A 299 -27.38 -8.31 8.38
CA GLU A 299 -27.07 -9.69 8.80
C GLU A 299 -27.11 -10.60 7.58
N PHE A 300 -26.16 -11.52 7.51
CA PHE A 300 -26.12 -12.53 6.47
C PHE A 300 -25.47 -13.83 6.99
N THR A 301 -25.74 -14.94 6.31
CA THR A 301 -25.14 -16.23 6.59
C THR A 301 -24.30 -16.69 5.42
N ALA A 302 -23.19 -17.39 5.72
CA ALA A 302 -22.32 -17.97 4.72
C ALA A 302 -21.99 -19.44 5.12
N PRO A 303 -21.88 -20.37 4.16
CA PRO A 303 -21.45 -21.73 4.44
C PRO A 303 -20.03 -21.76 5.02
N MET A 304 -19.84 -22.52 6.12
CA MET A 304 -18.52 -22.71 6.71
C MET A 304 -18.43 -24.10 7.40
N GLN A 305 -17.21 -24.61 7.52
CA GLN A 305 -16.96 -25.92 8.14
C GLN A 305 -17.19 -25.90 9.65
N GLN A 306 -16.78 -24.83 10.32
CA GLN A 306 -17.00 -24.63 11.76
C GLN A 306 -17.86 -23.38 11.93
N PRO A 307 -19.07 -23.51 12.53
CA PRO A 307 -19.95 -22.39 12.77
C PRO A 307 -19.29 -21.34 13.65
N LYS A 308 -19.35 -20.07 13.21
CA LYS A 308 -18.95 -18.91 14.00
C LYS A 308 -19.86 -17.74 13.68
N VAL A 309 -19.96 -16.79 14.60
CA VAL A 309 -20.59 -15.49 14.39
C VAL A 309 -19.48 -14.46 14.34
N SER A 310 -19.39 -13.72 13.24
CA SER A 310 -18.47 -12.58 13.08
C SER A 310 -19.24 -11.28 13.21
N VAL A 311 -18.83 -10.42 14.13
CA VAL A 311 -19.48 -9.13 14.39
C VAL A 311 -18.53 -7.99 14.02
N ASN A 312 -19.07 -6.99 13.31
CA ASN A 312 -18.32 -5.83 12.88
C ASN A 312 -19.13 -4.54 13.12
N TYR A 313 -18.60 -3.64 13.95
CA TYR A 313 -19.13 -2.30 14.12
C TYR A 313 -18.24 -1.32 13.38
N HIS A 314 -18.84 -0.45 12.59
CA HIS A 314 -18.17 0.63 11.89
C HIS A 314 -18.75 1.99 12.28
N PHE A 315 -17.95 2.78 12.98
CA PHE A 315 -18.30 4.15 13.35
C PHE A 315 -17.54 5.11 12.45
N SER A 316 -18.21 6.11 11.91
CA SER A 316 -17.58 7.14 11.10
C SER A 316 -18.26 8.49 11.29
N GLY A 317 -17.52 9.58 11.07
CA GLY A 317 -18.07 10.92 11.17
C GLY A 317 -17.06 12.00 10.81
N GLU A 318 -17.53 13.23 10.77
CA GLU A 318 -16.68 14.40 10.61
C GLU A 318 -15.98 14.74 11.92
N MET A 319 -14.69 15.01 11.86
CA MET A 319 -13.88 15.39 13.01
C MET A 319 -12.69 16.22 12.56
N PRO A 320 -12.46 17.42 13.12
CA PRO A 320 -11.30 18.23 12.78
C PRO A 320 -9.98 17.46 12.90
N TYR A 321 -9.15 17.51 11.86
CA TYR A 321 -7.88 16.81 11.79
C TYR A 321 -6.80 17.54 12.60
N THR A 322 -6.90 17.44 13.91
CA THR A 322 -5.95 18.04 14.86
C THR A 322 -5.16 16.95 15.58
N LEU A 323 -3.96 17.31 16.07
CA LEU A 323 -3.17 16.38 16.88
C LEU A 323 -3.95 15.91 18.11
N LYS A 324 -4.70 16.82 18.76
CA LYS A 324 -5.55 16.51 19.92
C LYS A 324 -6.57 15.41 19.58
N ASN A 325 -7.30 15.56 18.47
CA ASN A 325 -8.34 14.61 18.09
C ASN A 325 -7.73 13.27 17.64
N LYS A 326 -6.60 13.29 16.93
CA LYS A 326 -5.86 12.05 16.60
C LYS A 326 -5.44 11.30 17.85
N MET A 327 -4.87 12.01 18.81
CA MET A 327 -4.46 11.41 20.09
C MET A 327 -5.67 10.89 20.87
N ALA A 328 -6.77 11.66 20.95
CA ALA A 328 -7.99 11.23 21.62
C ALA A 328 -8.54 9.91 21.03
N LEU A 329 -8.62 9.81 19.69
CA LEU A 329 -9.06 8.57 19.04
C LEU A 329 -8.08 7.41 19.32
N THR A 330 -6.78 7.67 19.30
CA THR A 330 -5.77 6.64 19.62
C THR A 330 -5.93 6.14 21.06
N PHE A 331 -6.09 7.03 22.02
CA PHE A 331 -6.30 6.64 23.42
C PHE A 331 -7.63 5.91 23.62
N LEU A 332 -8.71 6.35 22.96
CA LEU A 332 -10.01 5.68 23.01
C LEU A 332 -9.91 4.23 22.50
N THR A 333 -9.32 4.02 21.34
CA THR A 333 -9.18 2.67 20.78
C THR A 333 -8.31 1.76 21.64
N GLN A 334 -7.27 2.29 22.27
CA GLN A 334 -6.43 1.53 23.19
C GLN A 334 -7.15 1.21 24.50
N ALA A 335 -7.89 2.16 25.07
CA ALA A 335 -8.68 1.93 26.28
C ALA A 335 -9.76 0.86 26.03
N LEU A 336 -10.46 0.91 24.90
CA LEU A 336 -11.43 -0.11 24.53
C LEU A 336 -10.77 -1.48 24.33
N ASN A 337 -9.64 -1.57 23.62
CA ASN A 337 -8.90 -2.83 23.49
C ASN A 337 -8.52 -3.43 24.87
N SER A 338 -8.05 -2.60 25.81
CA SER A 338 -7.71 -3.05 27.16
C SER A 338 -8.94 -3.54 27.93
N ARG A 339 -10.07 -2.85 27.83
CA ARG A 339 -11.32 -3.25 28.48
C ARG A 339 -11.89 -4.54 27.92
N TYR A 340 -11.95 -4.68 26.60
CA TYR A 340 -12.46 -5.91 25.95
C TYR A 340 -11.56 -7.11 26.19
N LEU A 341 -10.27 -6.91 26.40
CA LEU A 341 -9.38 -7.99 26.81
C LEU A 341 -9.86 -8.58 28.14
N VAL A 342 -10.26 -7.77 29.09
CA VAL A 342 -10.73 -8.21 30.41
C VAL A 342 -12.19 -8.70 30.33
N SER A 343 -13.11 -7.84 29.91
CA SER A 343 -14.57 -8.10 29.99
C SER A 343 -15.06 -9.21 29.05
N ILE A 344 -14.37 -9.41 27.92
CA ILE A 344 -14.81 -10.39 26.92
C ILE A 344 -13.91 -11.63 26.93
N ARG A 345 -12.58 -11.45 26.85
CA ARG A 345 -11.67 -12.57 26.73
C ARG A 345 -11.43 -13.29 28.06
N GLU A 346 -11.10 -12.53 29.12
CA GLU A 346 -10.72 -13.13 30.40
C GLU A 346 -11.93 -13.58 31.23
N GLU A 347 -12.99 -12.76 31.29
CA GLU A 347 -14.17 -13.05 32.12
C GLU A 347 -15.15 -14.01 31.41
N LYS A 348 -15.32 -13.92 30.10
CA LYS A 348 -16.31 -14.71 29.37
C LYS A 348 -15.70 -15.87 28.58
N GLY A 349 -14.46 -15.75 28.10
CA GLY A 349 -13.82 -16.79 27.29
C GLY A 349 -14.48 -17.04 25.94
N GLY A 350 -15.38 -16.16 25.52
CA GLY A 350 -16.24 -16.35 24.35
C GLY A 350 -15.62 -16.00 23.00
N THR A 351 -14.40 -15.46 23.00
CA THR A 351 -13.68 -15.10 21.79
C THR A 351 -12.17 -15.15 22.01
N TYR A 352 -11.41 -15.28 20.92
CA TYR A 352 -9.96 -15.10 20.95
C TYR A 352 -9.53 -13.66 21.20
N GLY A 353 -10.40 -12.68 20.97
CA GLY A 353 -10.18 -11.27 21.24
C GLY A 353 -11.11 -10.36 20.47
N VAL A 354 -11.29 -9.15 20.97
CA VAL A 354 -11.96 -8.05 20.27
C VAL A 354 -10.90 -7.11 19.76
N ARG A 355 -11.01 -6.70 18.52
CA ARG A 355 -10.08 -5.79 17.86
C ARG A 355 -10.73 -4.43 17.66
N VAL A 356 -10.13 -3.39 18.21
CA VAL A 356 -10.55 -2.00 18.02
C VAL A 356 -9.48 -1.26 17.20
N GLN A 357 -9.88 -0.63 16.14
CA GLN A 357 -9.01 0.19 15.29
C GLN A 357 -9.64 1.55 15.04
N GLY A 358 -8.83 2.59 15.02
CA GLY A 358 -9.28 3.94 14.70
C GLY A 358 -8.35 4.61 13.72
N SER A 359 -8.90 5.40 12.83
CA SER A 359 -8.14 6.21 11.89
C SER A 359 -8.75 7.60 11.69
N THR A 360 -7.92 8.54 11.29
CA THR A 360 -8.34 9.89 10.93
C THR A 360 -7.87 10.21 9.53
N LYS A 361 -8.68 10.91 8.75
CA LYS A 361 -8.33 11.37 7.41
C LYS A 361 -8.43 12.87 7.32
N TYR A 362 -7.49 13.49 6.59
CA TYR A 362 -7.50 14.92 6.27
C TYR A 362 -8.18 15.18 4.93
N ILE A 363 -7.95 14.31 3.95
CA ILE A 363 -8.49 14.41 2.59
C ILE A 363 -9.38 13.21 2.27
N PRO A 364 -10.45 13.40 1.48
CA PRO A 364 -10.96 14.65 0.92
C PRO A 364 -11.70 15.52 1.94
N ARG A 365 -12.02 14.97 3.11
CA ARG A 365 -12.66 15.62 4.26
C ARG A 365 -11.99 15.20 5.56
N GLU A 366 -12.04 16.09 6.53
CA GLU A 366 -11.58 15.81 7.88
C GLU A 366 -12.56 14.87 8.60
N THR A 367 -12.19 13.59 8.68
CA THR A 367 -13.05 12.53 9.22
C THR A 367 -12.31 11.60 10.15
N TYR A 368 -13.08 10.87 10.96
CA TYR A 368 -12.60 9.70 11.68
C TYR A 368 -13.37 8.44 11.24
N SER A 369 -12.76 7.31 11.47
CA SER A 369 -13.43 6.01 11.50
C SER A 369 -12.91 5.19 12.68
N MET A 370 -13.79 4.39 13.27
CA MET A 370 -13.44 3.40 14.27
C MET A 370 -14.18 2.10 13.95
N THR A 371 -13.44 1.00 13.99
CA THR A 371 -14.02 -0.34 13.80
C THR A 371 -13.81 -1.18 15.05
N ILE A 372 -14.80 -1.97 15.41
CA ILE A 372 -14.72 -2.97 16.47
C ILE A 372 -15.15 -4.29 15.84
N SER A 373 -14.30 -5.30 15.90
CA SER A 373 -14.58 -6.60 15.32
C SER A 373 -14.19 -7.75 16.24
N PHE A 374 -15.00 -8.82 16.22
CA PHE A 374 -14.72 -10.05 16.94
C PHE A 374 -15.46 -11.24 16.30
N ASP A 375 -14.93 -12.42 16.53
CA ASP A 375 -15.56 -13.70 16.21
C ASP A 375 -15.95 -14.40 17.50
N THR A 376 -17.11 -15.07 17.51
CA THR A 376 -17.62 -15.83 18.65
C THR A 376 -18.51 -17.00 18.17
N ASN A 377 -19.09 -17.74 19.09
CA ASN A 377 -20.13 -18.71 18.80
C ASN A 377 -21.53 -18.07 18.88
N GLU A 378 -22.54 -18.80 18.40
CA GLU A 378 -23.92 -18.32 18.36
C GLU A 378 -24.51 -18.03 19.76
N GLU A 379 -24.17 -18.85 20.76
CA GLU A 379 -24.69 -18.75 22.13
C GLU A 379 -24.24 -17.47 22.83
N MET A 380 -23.04 -16.98 22.50
CA MET A 380 -22.46 -15.80 23.18
C MET A 380 -22.59 -14.50 22.37
N ALA A 381 -23.04 -14.57 21.12
CA ALA A 381 -23.03 -13.43 20.22
C ALA A 381 -23.76 -12.20 20.77
N ASP A 382 -24.98 -12.39 21.28
CA ASP A 382 -25.78 -11.31 21.82
C ASP A 382 -25.21 -10.74 23.11
N GLU A 383 -24.75 -11.59 24.05
CA GLU A 383 -24.12 -11.15 25.28
C GLU A 383 -22.86 -10.30 25.00
N LEU A 384 -22.01 -10.73 24.05
CA LEU A 384 -20.80 -10.01 23.71
C LEU A 384 -21.11 -8.69 22.98
N ARG A 385 -22.13 -8.63 22.18
CA ARG A 385 -22.63 -7.39 21.55
C ARG A 385 -23.07 -6.38 22.60
N GLU A 386 -23.81 -6.79 23.63
CA GLU A 386 -24.22 -5.95 24.75
C GLU A 386 -23.01 -5.44 25.53
N ILE A 387 -22.02 -6.29 25.82
CA ILE A 387 -20.78 -5.90 26.52
C ILE A 387 -20.02 -4.86 25.69
N VAL A 388 -19.90 -5.03 24.37
CA VAL A 388 -19.21 -4.07 23.50
C VAL A 388 -19.85 -2.69 23.60
N MET A 389 -21.17 -2.60 23.50
CA MET A 389 -21.88 -1.31 23.58
C MET A 389 -21.80 -0.70 24.98
N LYS A 390 -21.95 -1.51 26.03
CA LYS A 390 -21.84 -1.06 27.42
C LYS A 390 -20.48 -0.45 27.74
N GLU A 391 -19.38 -1.03 27.27
CA GLU A 391 -18.04 -0.47 27.49
C GLU A 391 -17.83 0.88 26.77
N ILE A 392 -18.46 1.05 25.60
CA ILE A 392 -18.45 2.34 24.90
C ILE A 392 -19.21 3.39 25.71
N GLU A 393 -20.41 3.05 26.19
CA GLU A 393 -21.25 3.93 27.02
C GLU A 393 -20.55 4.29 28.33
N GLU A 394 -19.90 3.32 28.97
CA GLU A 394 -19.13 3.52 30.21
C GLU A 394 -17.96 4.50 29.99
N ILE A 395 -17.21 4.36 28.92
CA ILE A 395 -16.13 5.32 28.59
C ILE A 395 -16.71 6.69 28.24
N ALA A 396 -17.84 6.75 27.55
CA ALA A 396 -18.49 8.01 27.20
C ALA A 396 -18.99 8.76 28.45
N ALA A 397 -19.52 8.05 29.43
CA ALA A 397 -20.05 8.64 30.69
C ALA A 397 -18.96 9.01 31.70
N ASN A 398 -17.98 8.14 31.91
CA ASN A 398 -17.02 8.21 33.00
C ASN A 398 -15.58 8.47 32.60
N GLY A 399 -15.32 8.45 31.28
CA GLY A 399 -13.98 8.52 30.72
C GLY A 399 -13.19 7.19 30.83
N PRO A 400 -12.01 7.12 30.24
CA PRO A 400 -11.11 5.99 30.40
C PRO A 400 -10.47 6.00 31.79
N LYS A 401 -10.07 4.84 32.30
CA LYS A 401 -9.35 4.74 33.58
C LYS A 401 -8.00 5.46 33.48
N SER A 402 -7.63 6.20 34.54
CA SER A 402 -6.35 6.92 34.55
C SER A 402 -5.15 6.00 34.35
N GLU A 403 -5.20 4.79 34.88
CA GLU A 403 -4.14 3.79 34.74
C GLU A 403 -3.93 3.37 33.25
N ASP A 404 -5.01 3.19 32.48
CA ASP A 404 -4.93 2.86 31.06
C ASP A 404 -4.30 4.00 30.27
N ILE A 405 -4.69 5.26 30.59
CA ILE A 405 -4.12 6.45 29.95
C ILE A 405 -2.62 6.53 30.21
N GLU A 406 -2.18 6.40 31.46
CA GLU A 406 -0.77 6.50 31.84
C GLU A 406 0.07 5.40 31.16
N LYS A 407 -0.38 4.15 31.20
CA LYS A 407 0.27 3.02 30.56
C LYS A 407 0.44 3.25 29.06
N HIS A 408 -0.62 3.69 28.37
CA HIS A 408 -0.55 3.96 26.94
C HIS A 408 0.29 5.20 26.61
N ARG A 409 0.24 6.24 27.44
CA ARG A 409 1.09 7.41 27.30
C ARG A 409 2.58 7.04 27.36
N GLU A 410 2.98 6.26 28.34
CA GLU A 410 4.36 5.80 28.46
C GLU A 410 4.82 4.95 27.27
N PHE A 411 3.95 4.03 26.83
CA PHE A 411 4.21 3.22 25.63
C PHE A 411 4.39 4.10 24.38
N MET A 412 3.49 5.06 24.17
CA MET A 412 3.56 5.96 23.01
C MET A 412 4.81 6.84 23.04
N LEU A 413 5.17 7.39 24.21
CA LEU A 413 6.40 8.19 24.38
C LEU A 413 7.65 7.37 24.08
N LYS A 414 7.70 6.13 24.56
CA LYS A 414 8.81 5.21 24.29
C LYS A 414 8.87 4.87 22.79
N SER A 415 7.74 4.52 22.18
CA SER A 415 7.63 4.22 20.76
C SER A 415 8.05 5.42 19.91
N TRP A 416 7.58 6.61 20.25
CA TRP A 416 7.95 7.84 19.56
C TRP A 416 9.46 8.12 19.65
N LYS A 417 10.06 8.00 20.84
CA LYS A 417 11.51 8.17 21.01
C LYS A 417 12.28 7.18 20.12
N ASN A 418 11.90 5.92 20.11
CA ASN A 418 12.53 4.91 19.28
C ASN A 418 12.37 5.21 17.78
N SER A 419 11.24 5.81 17.37
CA SER A 419 10.98 6.16 15.97
C SER A 419 11.88 7.28 15.45
N LEU A 420 12.38 8.14 16.33
CA LEU A 420 13.30 9.23 15.96
C LEU A 420 14.67 8.74 15.45
N GLU A 421 15.01 7.48 15.70
CA GLU A 421 16.22 6.82 15.22
C GLU A 421 15.95 5.88 14.02
N GLN A 422 14.82 6.09 13.32
CA GLN A 422 14.41 5.26 12.18
C GLN A 422 14.14 6.10 10.93
N ASN A 423 14.84 5.78 9.84
CA ASN A 423 14.67 6.47 8.54
C ASN A 423 13.22 6.43 8.03
N GLY A 424 12.52 5.30 8.22
CA GLY A 424 11.12 5.15 7.82
C GLY A 424 10.17 6.08 8.57
N ALA A 425 10.40 6.31 9.86
CA ALA A 425 9.58 7.24 10.64
C ALA A 425 9.80 8.70 10.18
N TRP A 426 11.04 9.10 9.95
CA TRP A 426 11.34 10.42 9.39
C TRP A 426 10.76 10.61 7.99
N MET A 427 10.78 9.58 7.15
CA MET A 427 10.11 9.61 5.85
C MET A 427 8.63 9.96 6.01
N ASN A 428 7.92 9.27 6.91
CA ASN A 428 6.51 9.54 7.16
C ASN A 428 6.25 10.94 7.72
N TYR A 429 7.06 11.41 8.67
CA TYR A 429 6.92 12.76 9.24
C TYR A 429 7.11 13.86 8.18
N ILE A 430 8.10 13.70 7.31
CA ILE A 430 8.37 14.64 6.23
C ILE A 430 7.24 14.62 5.20
N GLN A 431 6.79 13.42 4.81
CA GLN A 431 5.69 13.28 3.84
C GLN A 431 4.37 13.86 4.35
N ILE A 432 4.06 13.72 5.64
CA ILE A 432 2.89 14.38 6.25
C ILE A 432 3.02 15.90 6.18
N LYS A 433 4.21 16.46 6.44
CA LYS A 433 4.44 17.92 6.39
C LYS A 433 4.34 18.50 4.98
N TYR A 434 4.86 17.80 3.99
CA TYR A 434 5.01 18.33 2.62
C TYR A 434 4.01 17.76 1.62
N GLY A 435 3.35 16.65 1.93
CA GLY A 435 2.37 15.97 1.07
C GLY A 435 0.92 16.36 1.33
N SER A 436 0.65 17.17 2.38
CA SER A 436 -0.70 17.65 2.74
C SER A 436 -1.11 18.90 1.96
#